data_b483055a35f41056fbbba109a0449364
#
_entry.id   b483055a35f41056fbbba109a0449364
#
_cell.length_a   1.000
_cell.length_b   1.000
_cell.length_c   1.000
_cell.angle_alpha   90.00
_cell.angle_beta   90.00
_cell.angle_gamma   90.00
#
_symmetry.space_group_name_H-M   'P 1'
#
loop_
_entity.id
_entity.type
_entity.pdbx_description
1 polymer ?
#
loop_
_entity_poly.entity_id
_entity_poly.type
_entity_poly.pdbx_seq_one_letter_code
_entity_poly.pdbx_strand_id
1 'polypeptide(L)'
;MSSEQGPVRVMVVDDHPMWREAVARDLAEAGFEVVATAGDGEQAVRRARATSPDVIVLDLNLPAKPGVQVCKEVVAADPALRVLVLSASGEHADVLEAVKSGATGYLLKSASTEELLDAVRRTAVGDPVFTPGLAGLVLGEYRRLASDPGPATNPDEPNAPRLTDRETEVLRLVAKGLSYKQIAERLVISHRTVQNHVQNTLGKLQLHNRVELVRYAIERGLDDE
;
A
#
# COMPACT_ATOMS: atom_id res chain seq x y z
N MET A 1 -17.53 -21.74 27.95
CA MET A 1 -16.10 -21.83 28.33
C MET A 1 -15.40 -20.75 27.54
N SER A 2 -15.28 -19.56 28.14
CA SER A 2 -14.56 -18.44 27.53
C SER A 2 -13.08 -18.77 27.59
N SER A 3 -12.46 -18.93 26.43
CA SER A 3 -11.00 -19.08 26.34
C SER A 3 -10.38 -17.82 26.94
N GLU A 4 -9.64 -17.96 28.05
CA GLU A 4 -8.75 -16.94 28.59
C GLU A 4 -7.58 -16.76 27.60
N GLN A 5 -7.85 -16.09 26.47
CA GLN A 5 -6.79 -15.54 25.67
C GLN A 5 -6.29 -14.31 26.42
N GLY A 6 -5.01 -14.31 26.77
CA GLY A 6 -4.36 -13.15 27.36
C GLY A 6 -4.53 -11.90 26.50
N PRO A 7 -4.11 -10.72 26.96
CA PRO A 7 -4.22 -9.50 26.18
C PRO A 7 -3.46 -9.65 24.86
N VAL A 8 -4.03 -9.10 23.77
CA VAL A 8 -3.38 -9.08 22.44
C VAL A 8 -2.05 -8.33 22.54
N ARG A 9 -0.98 -8.97 22.11
CA ARG A 9 0.39 -8.45 22.19
C ARG A 9 0.71 -7.65 20.93
N VAL A 10 0.95 -6.36 21.11
CA VAL A 10 1.11 -5.43 19.98
C VAL A 10 2.50 -4.80 19.99
N MET A 11 3.10 -4.71 18.80
CA MET A 11 4.31 -3.93 18.55
C MET A 11 3.97 -2.71 17.70
N VAL A 12 4.54 -1.53 18.04
CA VAL A 12 4.33 -0.28 17.28
C VAL A 12 5.64 0.14 16.61
N VAL A 13 5.58 0.35 15.29
CA VAL A 13 6.73 0.71 14.45
C VAL A 13 6.42 1.98 13.67
N ASP A 14 7.09 3.07 14.02
CA ASP A 14 6.95 4.38 13.37
C ASP A 14 8.22 5.20 13.63
N ASP A 15 8.74 5.90 12.64
CA ASP A 15 9.95 6.72 12.80
C ASP A 15 9.70 8.03 13.55
N HIS A 16 8.43 8.48 13.62
CA HIS A 16 8.03 9.68 14.35
C HIS A 16 7.80 9.37 15.84
N PRO A 17 8.68 9.82 16.77
CA PRO A 17 8.57 9.46 18.18
C PRO A 17 7.22 9.81 18.81
N MET A 18 6.70 11.00 18.54
CA MET A 18 5.42 11.46 19.10
C MET A 18 4.25 10.56 18.67
N TRP A 19 4.20 10.15 17.41
CA TRP A 19 3.19 9.23 16.87
C TRP A 19 3.31 7.85 17.52
N ARG A 20 4.51 7.31 17.53
CA ARG A 20 4.81 6.00 18.11
C ARG A 20 4.41 5.91 19.58
N GLU A 21 4.75 6.95 20.37
CA GLU A 21 4.41 7.02 21.78
C GLU A 21 2.91 7.21 22.03
N ALA A 22 2.24 8.03 21.23
CA ALA A 22 0.79 8.22 21.31
C ALA A 22 0.04 6.93 21.02
N VAL A 23 0.35 6.26 19.90
CA VAL A 23 -0.26 4.98 19.52
C VAL A 23 0.00 3.90 20.58
N ALA A 24 1.23 3.80 21.09
CA ALA A 24 1.57 2.83 22.12
C ALA A 24 0.78 3.07 23.42
N ARG A 25 0.61 4.32 23.83
CA ARG A 25 -0.19 4.69 25.01
C ARG A 25 -1.66 4.37 24.80
N ASP A 26 -2.25 4.79 23.69
CA ASP A 26 -3.67 4.57 23.39
C ASP A 26 -4.01 3.08 23.36
N LEU A 27 -3.11 2.24 22.80
CA LEU A 27 -3.23 0.79 22.81
C LEU A 27 -3.16 0.23 24.24
N ALA A 28 -2.19 0.68 25.05
CA ALA A 28 -2.05 0.20 26.43
C ALA A 28 -3.26 0.59 27.31
N GLU A 29 -3.78 1.82 27.16
CA GLU A 29 -4.99 2.28 27.86
C GLU A 29 -6.24 1.49 27.44
N ALA A 30 -6.28 0.97 26.20
CA ALA A 30 -7.36 0.12 25.71
C ALA A 30 -7.22 -1.37 26.06
N GLY A 31 -6.21 -1.74 26.86
CA GLY A 31 -6.01 -3.09 27.38
C GLY A 31 -5.17 -4.02 26.50
N PHE A 32 -4.48 -3.50 25.48
CA PHE A 32 -3.48 -4.26 24.73
C PHE A 32 -2.15 -4.32 25.49
N GLU A 33 -1.39 -5.40 25.30
CA GLU A 33 -0.02 -5.48 25.79
C GLU A 33 0.95 -4.94 24.73
N VAL A 34 1.47 -3.73 24.92
CA VAL A 34 2.50 -3.18 24.02
C VAL A 34 3.86 -3.80 24.37
N VAL A 35 4.26 -4.83 23.64
CA VAL A 35 5.46 -5.63 23.93
C VAL A 35 6.75 -5.00 23.42
N ALA A 36 6.67 -4.13 22.41
CA ALA A 36 7.82 -3.40 21.88
C ALA A 36 7.38 -2.19 21.05
N THR A 37 8.31 -1.25 20.88
CA THR A 37 8.22 -0.18 19.89
C THR A 37 9.51 -0.14 19.06
N ALA A 38 9.50 0.37 17.83
CA ALA A 38 10.70 0.56 17.03
C ALA A 38 10.60 1.85 16.18
N GLY A 39 11.73 2.51 15.95
CA GLY A 39 11.81 3.74 15.15
C GLY A 39 12.43 3.53 13.78
N ASP A 40 12.87 2.34 13.44
CA ASP A 40 13.39 1.97 12.13
C ASP A 40 13.11 0.50 11.79
N GLY A 41 13.25 0.15 10.52
CA GLY A 41 12.89 -1.17 10.03
C GLY A 41 13.83 -2.30 10.51
N GLU A 42 15.10 -2.01 10.79
CA GLU A 42 16.03 -3.03 11.31
C GLU A 42 15.72 -3.37 12.77
N GLN A 43 15.45 -2.35 13.58
CA GLN A 43 14.97 -2.56 14.95
C GLN A 43 13.65 -3.31 14.96
N ALA A 44 12.73 -2.99 14.03
CA ALA A 44 11.43 -3.63 13.90
C ALA A 44 11.58 -5.14 13.72
N VAL A 45 12.33 -5.61 12.74
CA VAL A 45 12.55 -7.04 12.51
C VAL A 45 13.20 -7.72 13.71
N ARG A 46 14.24 -7.11 14.29
CA ARG A 46 14.95 -7.66 15.44
C ARG A 46 14.06 -7.80 16.69
N ARG A 47 13.26 -6.75 16.99
CA ARG A 47 12.35 -6.74 18.15
C ARG A 47 11.15 -7.66 17.94
N ALA A 48 10.57 -7.72 16.76
CA ALA A 48 9.49 -8.65 16.44
C ALA A 48 9.88 -10.10 16.75
N ARG A 49 11.09 -10.53 16.33
CA ARG A 49 11.61 -11.87 16.64
C ARG A 49 11.83 -12.11 18.14
N ALA A 50 12.24 -11.08 18.86
CA ALA A 50 12.54 -11.20 20.30
C ALA A 50 11.29 -11.20 21.18
N THR A 51 10.21 -10.51 20.75
CA THR A 51 9.01 -10.32 21.56
C THR A 51 7.80 -11.12 21.06
N SER A 52 7.84 -11.69 19.85
CA SER A 52 6.75 -12.46 19.26
C SER A 52 5.38 -11.79 19.46
N PRO A 53 5.13 -10.60 18.87
CA PRO A 53 3.83 -9.93 18.97
C PRO A 53 2.78 -10.66 18.14
N ASP A 54 1.51 -10.55 18.53
CA ASP A 54 0.38 -11.02 17.74
C ASP A 54 0.09 -10.08 16.55
N VAL A 55 0.27 -8.78 16.79
CA VAL A 55 0.03 -7.71 15.79
C VAL A 55 1.19 -6.72 15.77
N ILE A 56 1.62 -6.34 14.58
CA ILE A 56 2.51 -5.18 14.37
C ILE A 56 1.69 -4.06 13.72
N VAL A 57 1.63 -2.89 14.36
CA VAL A 57 1.20 -1.63 13.75
C VAL A 57 2.43 -1.00 13.10
N LEU A 58 2.44 -0.91 11.77
CA LEU A 58 3.64 -0.66 10.97
C LEU A 58 3.47 0.55 10.06
N ASP A 59 4.32 1.56 10.21
CA ASP A 59 4.49 2.59 9.17
C ASP A 59 5.32 2.04 8.01
N LEU A 60 4.96 2.45 6.78
CA LEU A 60 5.71 2.09 5.58
C LEU A 60 6.97 2.94 5.39
N ASN A 61 6.92 4.20 5.83
CA ASN A 61 8.01 5.17 5.64
C ASN A 61 9.01 5.10 6.80
N LEU A 62 9.83 4.07 6.81
CA LEU A 62 10.84 3.86 7.83
C LEU A 62 12.25 4.11 7.30
N PRO A 63 13.17 4.67 8.11
CA PRO A 63 14.58 4.74 7.77
C PRO A 63 15.23 3.35 7.84
N ALA A 64 16.38 3.23 7.22
CA ALA A 64 17.23 2.04 7.14
C ALA A 64 16.61 0.88 6.35
N LYS A 65 15.39 0.46 6.66
CA LYS A 65 14.66 -0.59 5.94
C LYS A 65 13.21 -0.18 5.74
N PRO A 66 12.70 -0.08 4.49
CA PRO A 66 11.31 0.25 4.20
C PRO A 66 10.31 -0.69 4.88
N GLY A 67 9.15 -0.16 5.32
CA GLY A 67 8.14 -0.94 6.03
C GLY A 67 7.60 -2.13 5.24
N VAL A 68 7.52 -2.02 3.92
CA VAL A 68 7.16 -3.13 3.02
C VAL A 68 8.13 -4.31 3.15
N GLN A 69 9.44 -4.05 3.25
CA GLN A 69 10.43 -5.10 3.46
C GLN A 69 10.33 -5.68 4.87
N VAL A 70 10.07 -4.84 5.88
CA VAL A 70 9.79 -5.30 7.26
C VAL A 70 8.60 -6.24 7.27
N CYS A 71 7.47 -5.84 6.66
CA CYS A 71 6.26 -6.66 6.56
C CYS A 71 6.57 -8.03 5.97
N LYS A 72 7.22 -8.07 4.82
CA LYS A 72 7.61 -9.31 4.14
C LYS A 72 8.48 -10.21 5.01
N GLU A 73 9.50 -9.66 5.69
CA GLU A 73 10.41 -10.42 6.53
C GLU A 73 9.74 -10.99 7.78
N VAL A 74 8.89 -10.21 8.46
CA VAL A 74 8.23 -10.66 9.70
C VAL A 74 7.16 -11.70 9.42
N VAL A 75 6.37 -11.54 8.36
CA VAL A 75 5.34 -12.52 7.94
C VAL A 75 5.98 -13.82 7.44
N ALA A 76 7.11 -13.73 6.72
CA ALA A 76 7.84 -14.91 6.29
C ALA A 76 8.47 -15.68 7.46
N ALA A 77 8.88 -14.98 8.52
CA ALA A 77 9.46 -15.58 9.73
C ALA A 77 8.39 -16.21 10.66
N ASP A 78 7.23 -15.59 10.73
CA ASP A 78 6.09 -16.06 11.53
C ASP A 78 4.77 -15.81 10.78
N PRO A 79 4.19 -16.84 10.13
CA PRO A 79 2.92 -16.73 9.41
C PRO A 79 1.69 -16.49 10.32
N ALA A 80 1.81 -16.66 11.64
CA ALA A 80 0.74 -16.36 12.59
C ALA A 80 0.69 -14.85 12.93
N LEU A 81 1.82 -14.17 12.81
CA LEU A 81 1.92 -12.72 13.03
C LEU A 81 1.05 -11.94 12.04
N ARG A 82 0.34 -10.96 12.53
CA ARG A 82 -0.50 -10.07 11.72
C ARG A 82 0.12 -8.69 11.61
N VAL A 83 0.00 -8.09 10.43
CA VAL A 83 0.54 -6.74 10.20
C VAL A 83 -0.61 -5.82 9.80
N LEU A 84 -0.83 -4.78 10.61
CA LEU A 84 -1.69 -3.63 10.31
C LEU A 84 -0.80 -2.46 9.88
N VAL A 85 -0.85 -2.11 8.62
CA VAL A 85 -0.15 -0.92 8.12
C VAL A 85 -0.90 0.33 8.57
N LEU A 86 -0.16 1.31 9.11
CA LEU A 86 -0.67 2.63 9.48
C LEU A 86 0.14 3.69 8.74
N SER A 87 -0.41 4.27 7.68
CA SER A 87 0.31 5.15 6.75
C SER A 87 -0.38 6.50 6.54
N ALA A 88 0.40 7.53 6.26
CA ALA A 88 -0.12 8.83 5.82
C ALA A 88 -0.62 8.80 4.37
N SER A 89 -0.16 7.84 3.55
CA SER A 89 -0.52 7.68 2.15
C SER A 89 -1.67 6.70 1.96
N GLY A 90 -2.66 7.08 1.16
CA GLY A 90 -3.71 6.19 0.65
C GLY A 90 -3.52 5.89 -0.84
N GLU A 91 -2.30 5.99 -1.37
CA GLU A 91 -2.02 5.72 -2.77
C GLU A 91 -2.20 4.23 -3.09
N HIS A 92 -2.78 3.95 -4.24
CA HIS A 92 -3.09 2.58 -4.67
C HIS A 92 -1.85 1.66 -4.68
N ALA A 93 -0.71 2.21 -5.10
CA ALA A 93 0.54 1.46 -5.17
C ALA A 93 1.00 0.99 -3.79
N ASP A 94 0.98 1.88 -2.79
CA ASP A 94 1.40 1.58 -1.41
C ASP A 94 0.51 0.51 -0.77
N VAL A 95 -0.83 0.63 -0.97
CA VAL A 95 -1.79 -0.34 -0.45
C VAL A 95 -1.59 -1.73 -1.06
N LEU A 96 -1.44 -1.79 -2.38
CA LEU A 96 -1.24 -3.06 -3.08
C LEU A 96 0.11 -3.70 -2.72
N GLU A 97 1.16 -2.90 -2.59
CA GLU A 97 2.48 -3.40 -2.21
C GLU A 97 2.47 -3.95 -0.78
N ALA A 98 1.80 -3.27 0.16
CA ALA A 98 1.63 -3.74 1.52
C ALA A 98 0.89 -5.09 1.57
N VAL A 99 -0.23 -5.21 0.85
CA VAL A 99 -1.01 -6.46 0.77
C VAL A 99 -0.19 -7.59 0.13
N LYS A 100 0.52 -7.35 -0.96
CA LYS A 100 1.43 -8.32 -1.60
C LYS A 100 2.56 -8.76 -0.68
N SER A 101 2.93 -7.92 0.27
CA SER A 101 3.97 -8.21 1.28
C SER A 101 3.43 -8.96 2.50
N GLY A 102 2.13 -9.26 2.54
CA GLY A 102 1.48 -10.04 3.59
C GLY A 102 0.79 -9.21 4.67
N ALA A 103 0.59 -7.90 4.48
CA ALA A 103 -0.18 -7.09 5.41
C ALA A 103 -1.63 -7.59 5.50
N THR A 104 -2.12 -7.75 6.72
CA THR A 104 -3.50 -8.16 7.02
C THR A 104 -4.47 -6.98 6.89
N GLY A 105 -3.98 -5.76 7.12
CA GLY A 105 -4.80 -4.56 7.03
C GLY A 105 -4.01 -3.31 6.68
N TYR A 106 -4.74 -2.26 6.27
CA TYR A 106 -4.21 -0.96 5.92
C TYR A 106 -5.12 0.15 6.42
N LEU A 107 -4.61 0.99 7.30
CA LEU A 107 -5.32 2.11 7.90
C LEU A 107 -4.57 3.41 7.62
N LEU A 108 -5.29 4.48 7.35
CA LEU A 108 -4.68 5.81 7.21
C LEU A 108 -4.40 6.42 8.59
N LYS A 109 -3.29 7.15 8.75
CA LYS A 109 -2.97 7.92 9.96
C LYS A 109 -3.99 9.01 10.31
N SER A 110 -4.91 9.33 9.40
CA SER A 110 -6.05 10.21 9.65
C SER A 110 -7.22 9.52 10.35
N ALA A 111 -7.16 8.21 10.57
CA ALA A 111 -8.16 7.47 11.32
C ALA A 111 -8.19 7.92 12.79
N SER A 112 -9.36 7.84 13.41
CA SER A 112 -9.53 8.11 14.84
C SER A 112 -8.87 7.03 15.69
N THR A 113 -8.63 7.35 16.97
CA THR A 113 -8.14 6.36 17.94
C THR A 113 -9.08 5.15 18.03
N GLU A 114 -10.41 5.37 18.00
CA GLU A 114 -11.40 4.28 18.04
C GLU A 114 -11.29 3.35 16.83
N GLU A 115 -11.13 3.90 15.63
CA GLU A 115 -10.93 3.14 14.41
C GLU A 115 -9.63 2.33 14.44
N LEU A 116 -8.54 2.92 14.99
CA LEU A 116 -7.28 2.22 15.17
C LEU A 116 -7.41 1.04 16.15
N LEU A 117 -8.05 1.25 17.28
CA LEU A 117 -8.23 0.20 18.29
C LEU A 117 -9.11 -0.95 17.76
N ASP A 118 -10.19 -0.64 17.03
CA ASP A 118 -11.02 -1.64 16.36
C ASP A 118 -10.23 -2.40 15.29
N ALA A 119 -9.46 -1.67 14.47
CA ALA A 119 -8.60 -2.25 13.46
C ALA A 119 -7.60 -3.25 14.05
N VAL A 120 -6.94 -2.92 15.17
CA VAL A 120 -5.99 -3.82 15.83
C VAL A 120 -6.69 -5.08 16.37
N ARG A 121 -7.89 -4.96 16.99
CA ARG A 121 -8.66 -6.12 17.45
C ARG A 121 -9.02 -7.06 16.32
N ARG A 122 -9.53 -6.53 15.22
CA ARG A 122 -9.91 -7.30 14.04
C ARG A 122 -8.70 -7.94 13.36
N THR A 123 -7.61 -7.18 13.24
CA THR A 123 -6.36 -7.70 12.67
C THR A 123 -5.83 -8.87 13.51
N ALA A 124 -5.91 -8.81 14.83
CA ALA A 124 -5.45 -9.88 15.72
C ALA A 124 -6.14 -11.23 15.49
N VAL A 125 -7.42 -11.20 15.11
CA VAL A 125 -8.18 -12.43 14.75
C VAL A 125 -8.04 -12.80 13.27
N GLY A 126 -7.27 -12.04 12.50
CA GLY A 126 -7.01 -12.30 11.09
C GLY A 126 -8.03 -11.69 10.13
N ASP A 127 -8.95 -10.86 10.62
CA ASP A 127 -9.90 -10.15 9.76
C ASP A 127 -9.18 -9.07 8.94
N PRO A 128 -9.40 -9.00 7.62
CA PRO A 128 -8.83 -7.94 6.81
C PRO A 128 -9.46 -6.58 7.13
N VAL A 129 -8.62 -5.59 7.39
CA VAL A 129 -9.06 -4.23 7.75
C VAL A 129 -8.50 -3.23 6.75
N PHE A 130 -9.40 -2.46 6.12
CA PHE A 130 -9.00 -1.39 5.19
C PHE A 130 -9.83 -0.14 5.46
N THR A 131 -9.20 1.03 5.42
CA THR A 131 -9.92 2.30 5.41
C THR A 131 -10.99 2.28 4.31
N PRO A 132 -12.21 2.79 4.56
CA PRO A 132 -13.26 2.87 3.55
C PRO A 132 -12.74 3.45 2.22
N GLY A 133 -13.03 2.77 1.10
CA GLY A 133 -12.51 3.10 -0.23
C GLY A 133 -11.26 2.30 -0.64
N LEU A 134 -10.42 1.85 0.27
CA LEU A 134 -9.24 1.03 -0.07
C LEU A 134 -9.60 -0.44 -0.30
N ALA A 135 -10.63 -0.95 0.35
CA ALA A 135 -11.09 -2.33 0.17
C ALA A 135 -11.48 -2.64 -1.29
N GLY A 136 -12.12 -1.68 -1.97
CA GLY A 136 -12.48 -1.79 -3.39
C GLY A 136 -11.27 -1.94 -4.31
N LEU A 137 -10.14 -1.32 -3.96
CA LEU A 137 -8.88 -1.41 -4.70
C LEU A 137 -8.26 -2.81 -4.60
N VAL A 138 -8.19 -3.32 -3.38
CA VAL A 138 -7.64 -4.67 -3.12
C VAL A 138 -8.48 -5.73 -3.80
N LEU A 139 -9.82 -5.63 -3.72
CA LEU A 139 -10.73 -6.53 -4.42
C LEU A 139 -10.64 -6.42 -5.94
N GLY A 140 -10.45 -5.20 -6.47
CA GLY A 140 -10.24 -4.95 -7.90
C GLY A 140 -8.97 -5.65 -8.40
N GLU A 141 -7.86 -5.50 -7.70
CA GLU A 141 -6.59 -6.14 -8.03
C GLU A 141 -6.67 -7.67 -7.88
N TYR A 142 -7.31 -8.16 -6.83
CA TYR A 142 -7.53 -9.59 -6.66
C TYR A 142 -8.35 -10.19 -7.81
N ARG A 143 -9.42 -9.51 -8.23
CA ARG A 143 -10.21 -9.92 -9.39
C ARG A 143 -9.37 -9.91 -10.67
N ARG A 144 -8.52 -8.88 -10.85
CA ARG A 144 -7.60 -8.80 -11.99
C ARG A 144 -6.64 -9.99 -12.01
N LEU A 145 -6.05 -10.32 -10.87
CA LEU A 145 -5.14 -11.47 -10.74
C LEU A 145 -5.86 -12.81 -10.90
N ALA A 146 -7.11 -12.92 -10.42
CA ALA A 146 -7.92 -14.13 -10.55
C ALA A 146 -8.55 -14.29 -11.96
N SER A 147 -8.70 -13.19 -12.70
CA SER A 147 -9.24 -13.17 -14.07
C SER A 147 -8.15 -13.25 -15.14
N ASP A 148 -6.87 -13.27 -14.75
CA ASP A 148 -5.76 -13.52 -15.65
C ASP A 148 -5.61 -15.04 -15.83
N PRO A 149 -6.21 -15.66 -16.88
CA PRO A 149 -5.87 -17.03 -17.23
C PRO A 149 -4.40 -16.97 -17.62
N GLY A 150 -3.56 -17.67 -16.88
CA GLY A 150 -2.12 -17.69 -17.01
C GLY A 150 -1.61 -17.58 -18.46
N PRO A 151 -0.35 -17.27 -18.70
CA PRO A 151 0.14 -16.68 -19.94
C PRO A 151 -0.29 -17.49 -21.16
N ALA A 152 -1.30 -16.98 -21.88
CA ALA A 152 -1.45 -17.33 -23.26
C ALA A 152 -0.22 -16.76 -23.96
N THR A 153 0.79 -17.57 -24.09
CA THR A 153 2.01 -17.33 -24.84
C THR A 153 1.62 -17.09 -26.31
N ASN A 154 1.51 -15.84 -26.71
CA ASN A 154 1.81 -15.47 -28.06
C ASN A 154 3.33 -15.29 -28.15
N PRO A 155 4.03 -16.05 -29.01
CA PRO A 155 5.50 -16.11 -29.03
C PRO A 155 6.20 -14.87 -29.61
N ASP A 156 5.47 -13.81 -29.97
CA ASP A 156 6.03 -12.74 -30.83
C ASP A 156 6.01 -11.31 -30.27
N GLU A 157 5.83 -11.09 -28.94
CA GLU A 157 6.07 -9.75 -28.39
C GLU A 157 6.89 -9.80 -27.08
N PRO A 158 8.07 -9.15 -27.03
CA PRO A 158 8.87 -9.03 -25.84
C PRO A 158 8.24 -8.03 -24.88
N ASN A 159 7.80 -8.52 -23.73
CA ASN A 159 7.69 -7.88 -22.40
C ASN A 159 7.46 -6.35 -22.34
N ALA A 160 6.44 -5.84 -23.01
CA ALA A 160 6.05 -4.45 -22.87
C ALA A 160 5.16 -4.27 -21.62
N PRO A 161 5.49 -3.35 -20.68
CA PRO A 161 4.68 -3.10 -19.50
C PRO A 161 3.27 -2.64 -19.90
N ARG A 162 2.24 -3.38 -19.47
CA ARG A 162 0.85 -3.08 -19.83
C ARG A 162 0.32 -1.93 -18.99
N LEU A 163 -0.08 -0.85 -19.69
CA LEU A 163 -0.82 0.25 -19.09
C LEU A 163 -2.29 -0.16 -18.92
N THR A 164 -2.94 0.37 -17.87
CA THR A 164 -4.40 0.25 -17.73
C THR A 164 -5.10 1.11 -18.78
N ASP A 165 -6.38 0.83 -19.08
CA ASP A 165 -7.18 1.62 -20.04
C ASP A 165 -7.14 3.11 -19.67
N ARG A 166 -7.22 3.43 -18.37
CA ARG A 166 -7.18 4.81 -17.88
C ARG A 166 -5.82 5.47 -18.04
N GLU A 167 -4.74 4.74 -17.79
CA GLU A 167 -3.37 5.22 -18.03
C GLU A 167 -3.12 5.44 -19.53
N THR A 168 -3.63 4.55 -20.38
CA THR A 168 -3.57 4.68 -21.83
C THR A 168 -4.37 5.90 -22.31
N GLU A 169 -5.56 6.11 -21.80
CA GLU A 169 -6.39 7.28 -22.12
C GLU A 169 -5.71 8.60 -21.71
N VAL A 170 -5.15 8.66 -20.49
CA VAL A 170 -4.37 9.81 -20.03
C VAL A 170 -3.13 10.00 -20.90
N LEU A 171 -2.41 8.93 -21.25
CA LEU A 171 -1.22 8.97 -22.10
C LEU A 171 -1.53 9.55 -23.48
N ARG A 172 -2.63 9.14 -24.11
CA ARG A 172 -3.10 9.70 -25.38
C ARG A 172 -3.35 11.20 -25.31
N LEU A 173 -3.99 11.67 -24.24
CA LEU A 173 -4.25 13.09 -24.05
C LEU A 173 -2.98 13.90 -23.74
N VAL A 174 -2.01 13.29 -23.06
CA VAL A 174 -0.67 13.88 -22.85
C VAL A 174 0.08 13.97 -24.18
N ALA A 175 0.00 12.96 -25.05
CA ALA A 175 0.59 12.95 -26.39
C ALA A 175 0.02 14.05 -27.27
N LYS A 176 -1.28 14.29 -27.19
CA LYS A 176 -1.98 15.41 -27.87
C LYS A 176 -1.63 16.80 -27.31
N GLY A 177 -0.71 16.88 -26.35
CA GLY A 177 -0.21 18.13 -25.78
C GLY A 177 -1.11 18.79 -24.74
N LEU A 178 -2.19 18.14 -24.27
CA LEU A 178 -3.09 18.70 -23.27
C LEU A 178 -2.40 18.89 -21.92
N SER A 179 -2.66 20.02 -21.25
CA SER A 179 -2.24 20.22 -19.87
C SER A 179 -3.02 19.32 -18.92
N TYR A 180 -2.47 19.05 -17.73
CA TYR A 180 -3.15 18.21 -16.70
C TYR A 180 -4.53 18.76 -16.31
N LYS A 181 -4.70 20.10 -16.35
CA LYS A 181 -5.98 20.75 -16.10
C LYS A 181 -7.01 20.42 -17.19
N GLN A 182 -6.63 20.52 -18.46
CA GLN A 182 -7.48 20.18 -19.60
C GLN A 182 -7.83 18.67 -19.62
N ILE A 183 -6.87 17.80 -19.25
CA ILE A 183 -7.12 16.37 -19.12
C ILE A 183 -8.11 16.10 -17.99
N ALA A 184 -7.95 16.76 -16.85
CA ALA A 184 -8.85 16.64 -15.71
C ALA A 184 -10.29 17.04 -16.06
N GLU A 185 -10.45 18.17 -16.74
CA GLU A 185 -11.75 18.64 -17.23
C GLU A 185 -12.38 17.65 -18.21
N ARG A 186 -11.60 17.14 -19.17
CA ARG A 186 -12.08 16.23 -20.22
C ARG A 186 -12.48 14.85 -19.67
N LEU A 187 -11.75 14.35 -18.68
CA LEU A 187 -11.98 13.04 -18.09
C LEU A 187 -12.88 13.09 -16.82
N VAL A 188 -13.32 14.28 -16.44
CA VAL A 188 -14.15 14.54 -15.26
C VAL A 188 -13.51 13.97 -13.98
N ILE A 189 -12.21 14.25 -13.79
CA ILE A 189 -11.43 13.85 -12.61
C ILE A 189 -10.63 15.01 -12.05
N SER A 190 -10.04 14.86 -10.86
CA SER A 190 -9.21 15.91 -10.28
C SER A 190 -7.87 16.05 -11.01
N HIS A 191 -7.30 17.26 -10.99
CA HIS A 191 -5.94 17.52 -11.49
C HIS A 191 -4.89 16.59 -10.83
N ARG A 192 -5.05 16.33 -9.53
CA ARG A 192 -4.19 15.42 -8.76
C ARG A 192 -4.30 13.98 -9.27
N THR A 193 -5.50 13.55 -9.62
CA THR A 193 -5.72 12.20 -10.19
C THR A 193 -5.00 12.04 -11.53
N VAL A 194 -5.00 13.08 -12.38
CA VAL A 194 -4.23 13.07 -13.64
C VAL A 194 -2.73 12.98 -13.37
N GLN A 195 -2.22 13.76 -12.39
CA GLN A 195 -0.80 13.67 -11.99
C GLN A 195 -0.42 12.25 -11.57
N ASN A 196 -1.25 11.60 -10.75
CA ASN A 196 -1.00 10.24 -10.29
C ASN A 196 -0.98 9.24 -11.47
N HIS A 197 -1.93 9.33 -12.41
CA HIS A 197 -1.90 8.48 -13.60
C HIS A 197 -0.63 8.68 -14.43
N VAL A 198 -0.17 9.92 -14.62
CA VAL A 198 1.07 10.22 -15.34
C VAL A 198 2.29 9.65 -14.61
N GLN A 199 2.37 9.81 -13.29
CA GLN A 199 3.48 9.26 -12.50
C GLN A 199 3.51 7.74 -12.55
N ASN A 200 2.35 7.09 -12.41
CA ASN A 200 2.25 5.63 -12.52
C ASN A 200 2.66 5.13 -13.92
N THR A 201 2.25 5.86 -14.98
CA THR A 201 2.64 5.53 -16.35
C THR A 201 4.14 5.67 -16.55
N LEU A 202 4.75 6.75 -16.05
CA LEU A 202 6.20 6.97 -16.08
C LEU A 202 6.93 5.82 -15.39
N GLY A 203 6.49 5.43 -14.19
CA GLY A 203 7.08 4.32 -13.43
C GLY A 203 6.96 2.98 -14.15
N LYS A 204 5.80 2.65 -14.71
CA LYS A 204 5.58 1.41 -15.47
C LYS A 204 6.42 1.33 -16.73
N LEU A 205 6.60 2.45 -17.43
CA LEU A 205 7.38 2.54 -18.66
C LEU A 205 8.87 2.80 -18.41
N GLN A 206 9.29 2.95 -17.15
CA GLN A 206 10.65 3.31 -16.74
C GLN A 206 11.14 4.62 -17.39
N LEU A 207 10.23 5.58 -17.54
CA LEU A 207 10.50 6.91 -18.09
C LEU A 207 10.66 7.93 -16.96
N HIS A 208 11.47 8.95 -17.16
CA HIS A 208 11.86 9.88 -16.10
C HIS A 208 11.13 11.22 -16.14
N ASN A 209 10.54 11.56 -17.29
CA ASN A 209 9.88 12.86 -17.48
C ASN A 209 8.79 12.82 -18.54
N ARG A 210 7.97 13.90 -18.55
CA ARG A 210 6.85 14.02 -19.48
C ARG A 210 7.30 14.04 -20.96
N VAL A 211 8.48 14.56 -21.27
CA VAL A 211 8.96 14.64 -22.67
C VAL A 211 9.22 13.24 -23.21
N GLU A 212 9.83 12.38 -22.40
CA GLU A 212 10.02 10.96 -22.75
C GLU A 212 8.69 10.24 -22.90
N LEU A 213 7.70 10.57 -22.08
CA LEU A 213 6.36 10.00 -22.16
C LEU A 213 5.64 10.36 -23.44
N VAL A 214 5.72 11.63 -23.88
CA VAL A 214 5.16 12.11 -25.16
C VAL A 214 5.86 11.41 -26.32
N ARG A 215 7.18 11.34 -26.30
CA ARG A 215 7.96 10.64 -27.36
C ARG A 215 7.54 9.16 -27.48
N TYR A 216 7.47 8.46 -26.35
CA TYR A 216 7.02 7.07 -26.30
C TYR A 216 5.63 6.88 -26.91
N ALA A 217 4.70 7.78 -26.62
CA ALA A 217 3.33 7.72 -27.14
C ALA A 217 3.28 7.94 -28.66
N ILE A 218 4.06 8.90 -29.17
CA ILE A 218 4.17 9.18 -30.63
C ILE A 218 4.81 7.99 -31.36
N GLU A 219 5.89 7.42 -30.83
CA GLU A 219 6.56 6.25 -31.44
C GLU A 219 5.64 5.02 -31.54
N ARG A 220 4.59 4.96 -30.72
CA ARG A 220 3.58 3.90 -30.74
C ARG A 220 2.25 4.28 -31.41
N GLY A 221 2.17 5.44 -32.05
CA GLY A 221 0.99 5.90 -32.75
C GLY A 221 -0.23 6.19 -31.87
N LEU A 222 -0.01 6.52 -30.58
CA LEU A 222 -1.09 6.79 -29.63
C LEU A 222 -1.62 8.23 -29.72
N ASP A 223 -1.07 9.07 -30.58
CA ASP A 223 -1.45 10.45 -30.83
C ASP A 223 -2.50 10.59 -31.94
N ASP A 224 -2.66 9.57 -32.81
CA ASP A 224 -3.51 9.61 -34.00
C ASP A 224 -4.94 9.07 -33.80
N GLU A 225 -5.30 8.51 -32.65
CA GLU A 225 -6.64 7.98 -32.36
C GLU A 225 -7.53 8.89 -31.51
#